data_051f13444e3cce9e27568c1dc8e1b156
#
_entry.id   051f13444e3cce9e27568c1dc8e1b156
#
_cell.length_a   1.000
_cell.length_b   1.000
_cell.length_c   1.000
_cell.angle_alpha   90.00
_cell.angle_beta   90.00
_cell.angle_gamma   90.00
#
_symmetry.space_group_name_H-M   'P 1'
#
loop_
_entity.id
_entity.type
_entity.pdbx_description
1 polymer ?
#
loop_
_entity_poly.entity_id
_entity_poly.type
_entity_poly.pdbx_seq_one_letter_code
_entity_poly.pdbx_strand_id
1 'polypeptide(L)'
;MGIFTSKPEPAKTVKAAAGGNAGATQINNFYAYVEGDQRARFMQVPTLSRARDLMASVIGCLPLVMFKEMWNGDEMEKVPEAPRSWLRRIDKGVTNNFILSWTFDDLLFYGSAYWFVTERSSDGYPMNFTRLPAAMITLQDQQSAVRFGPSKQILFNGLPIDYKDVIQFMSPVQGLIYTGYTSINTALKLEQARNRNSLSTMPATTLRQVGGEPMSAQELSDMAAAYDHARLNSATCAVNEFVEVIPNTATPDKMLLIDAAEYQSKEIARLANVPAYLVSVSIGNYSYVSSSEASRDLYTFGVKPYIDCIQETLSADNVLPRGTGVMFDIESYLENQYQDSAENMPDMANEVNNA
;
A
#
# COMPACT_ATOMS: atom_id res chain seq x y z
N MET A 1 -1.51 -58.71 -1.76
CA MET A 1 -1.59 -57.44 -2.50
C MET A 1 -1.28 -56.31 -1.53
N GLY A 2 -0.06 -55.83 -1.56
CA GLY A 2 0.42 -54.77 -0.67
C GLY A 2 0.08 -53.41 -1.28
N ILE A 3 -0.67 -52.61 -0.58
CA ILE A 3 -0.95 -51.22 -0.93
C ILE A 3 0.29 -50.42 -0.53
N PHE A 4 1.02 -49.92 -1.50
CA PHE A 4 2.13 -49.00 -1.26
C PHE A 4 1.57 -47.65 -0.81
N THR A 5 1.67 -47.39 0.48
CA THR A 5 1.52 -46.05 1.01
C THR A 5 2.81 -45.27 0.70
N SER A 6 2.77 -44.38 -0.28
CA SER A 6 3.87 -43.42 -0.51
C SER A 6 3.99 -42.52 0.72
N LYS A 7 5.14 -42.57 1.39
CA LYS A 7 5.49 -41.60 2.41
C LYS A 7 5.44 -40.20 1.82
N PRO A 8 4.77 -39.23 2.44
CA PRO A 8 4.84 -37.86 1.96
C PRO A 8 6.31 -37.40 2.00
N GLU A 9 6.79 -36.91 0.88
CA GLU A 9 8.11 -36.28 0.85
C GLU A 9 8.16 -35.11 1.85
N PRO A 10 9.21 -34.99 2.66
CA PRO A 10 9.35 -33.85 3.55
C PRO A 10 9.44 -32.57 2.70
N ALA A 11 8.62 -31.58 3.04
CA ALA A 11 8.66 -30.28 2.40
C ALA A 11 10.12 -29.78 2.33
N LYS A 12 10.57 -29.42 1.12
CA LYS A 12 11.92 -28.88 0.93
C LYS A 12 12.06 -27.58 1.74
N THR A 13 12.77 -27.65 2.84
CA THR A 13 13.16 -26.48 3.61
C THR A 13 14.01 -25.59 2.71
N VAL A 14 13.48 -24.42 2.35
CA VAL A 14 14.27 -23.38 1.68
C VAL A 14 15.36 -22.96 2.66
N LYS A 15 16.61 -23.27 2.36
CA LYS A 15 17.75 -22.78 3.14
C LYS A 15 17.78 -21.26 3.01
N ALA A 16 17.53 -20.55 4.11
CA ALA A 16 17.72 -19.11 4.17
C ALA A 16 19.19 -18.77 3.82
N ALA A 17 19.38 -17.79 2.94
CA ALA A 17 20.70 -17.28 2.63
C ALA A 17 21.35 -16.76 3.93
N ALA A 18 22.56 -17.19 4.18
CA ALA A 18 23.32 -16.78 5.36
C ALA A 18 23.51 -15.25 5.33
N GLY A 19 22.93 -14.54 6.29
CA GLY A 19 23.08 -13.08 6.46
C GLY A 19 21.80 -12.25 6.47
N GLY A 20 20.64 -12.82 6.11
CA GLY A 20 19.34 -12.12 6.20
C GLY A 20 18.57 -12.51 7.46
N ASN A 21 17.74 -11.61 7.97
CA ASN A 21 16.77 -11.96 9.00
C ASN A 21 15.78 -12.99 8.41
N ALA A 22 16.00 -14.27 8.70
CA ALA A 22 15.25 -15.39 8.11
C ALA A 22 13.72 -15.23 8.30
N GLY A 23 13.30 -14.65 9.43
CA GLY A 23 11.90 -14.38 9.72
C GLY A 23 11.28 -13.35 8.75
N ALA A 24 11.99 -12.26 8.45
CA ALA A 24 11.51 -11.24 7.51
C ALA A 24 11.35 -11.79 6.09
N THR A 25 12.29 -12.63 5.64
CA THR A 25 12.22 -13.27 4.32
C THR A 25 11.02 -14.22 4.21
N GLN A 26 10.76 -15.01 5.25
CA GLN A 26 9.63 -15.93 5.28
C GLN A 26 8.29 -15.19 5.27
N ILE A 27 8.17 -14.09 6.02
CA ILE A 27 6.97 -13.25 6.04
C ILE A 27 6.74 -12.62 4.66
N ASN A 28 7.77 -12.08 4.02
CA ASN A 28 7.64 -11.49 2.68
C ASN A 28 7.21 -12.53 1.64
N ASN A 29 7.76 -13.75 1.68
CA ASN A 29 7.37 -14.83 0.79
C ASN A 29 5.90 -15.27 1.03
N PHE A 30 5.47 -15.28 2.29
CA PHE A 30 4.08 -15.55 2.63
C PHE A 30 3.13 -14.50 2.03
N TYR A 31 3.43 -13.23 2.22
CA TYR A 31 2.61 -12.16 1.64
C TYR A 31 2.60 -12.19 0.11
N ALA A 32 3.71 -12.44 -0.54
CA ALA A 32 3.76 -12.57 -2.00
C ALA A 32 2.90 -13.75 -2.49
N TYR A 33 2.94 -14.87 -1.80
CA TYR A 33 2.14 -16.05 -2.14
C TYR A 33 0.65 -15.85 -1.90
N VAL A 34 0.26 -15.26 -0.77
CA VAL A 34 -1.15 -15.10 -0.38
C VAL A 34 -1.80 -13.90 -1.05
N GLU A 35 -1.10 -12.77 -1.09
CA GLU A 35 -1.63 -11.49 -1.56
C GLU A 35 -1.22 -11.14 -3.01
N GLY A 36 -0.44 -12.00 -3.67
CA GLY A 36 0.00 -11.88 -5.06
C GLY A 36 1.32 -11.12 -5.24
N ASP A 37 2.14 -11.64 -6.16
CA ASP A 37 3.48 -11.11 -6.45
C ASP A 37 3.47 -9.64 -6.91
N GLN A 38 2.48 -9.25 -7.72
CA GLN A 38 2.40 -7.87 -8.22
C GLN A 38 2.11 -6.89 -7.09
N ARG A 39 1.16 -7.22 -6.21
CA ARG A 39 0.86 -6.43 -5.03
C ARG A 39 2.08 -6.31 -4.13
N ALA A 40 2.78 -7.42 -3.85
CA ALA A 40 3.98 -7.42 -3.03
C ALA A 40 5.10 -6.55 -3.62
N ARG A 41 5.29 -6.58 -4.95
CA ARG A 41 6.23 -5.71 -5.64
C ARG A 41 5.83 -4.24 -5.57
N PHE A 42 4.55 -3.92 -5.73
CA PHE A 42 4.04 -2.55 -5.72
C PHE A 42 4.21 -1.90 -4.34
N MET A 43 4.06 -2.68 -3.27
CA MET A 43 4.31 -2.23 -1.90
C MET A 43 5.79 -1.89 -1.60
N GLN A 44 6.71 -2.21 -2.49
CA GLN A 44 8.11 -1.76 -2.37
C GLN A 44 8.28 -0.27 -2.73
N VAL A 45 7.29 0.36 -3.36
CA VAL A 45 7.31 1.82 -3.61
C VAL A 45 6.86 2.54 -2.34
N PRO A 46 7.75 3.34 -1.69
CA PRO A 46 7.47 3.93 -0.37
C PRO A 46 6.23 4.83 -0.36
N THR A 47 6.03 5.61 -1.41
CA THR A 47 4.87 6.50 -1.55
C THR A 47 3.56 5.73 -1.61
N LEU A 48 3.52 4.62 -2.35
CA LEU A 48 2.33 3.77 -2.45
C LEU A 48 2.05 3.03 -1.15
N SER A 49 3.10 2.49 -0.52
CA SER A 49 3.01 1.85 0.79
C SER A 49 2.43 2.82 1.83
N ARG A 50 2.93 4.05 1.88
CA ARG A 50 2.42 5.08 2.77
C ARG A 50 0.96 5.45 2.49
N ALA A 51 0.60 5.63 1.21
CA ALA A 51 -0.78 5.94 0.80
C ALA A 51 -1.75 4.83 1.24
N ARG A 52 -1.39 3.58 0.97
CA ARG A 52 -2.18 2.41 1.39
C ARG A 52 -2.34 2.35 2.90
N ASP A 53 -1.28 2.54 3.66
CA ASP A 53 -1.31 2.42 5.12
C ASP A 53 -2.14 3.55 5.77
N LEU A 54 -2.07 4.77 5.24
CA LEU A 54 -2.92 5.88 5.68
C LEU A 54 -4.40 5.57 5.50
N MET A 55 -4.80 5.17 4.29
CA MET A 55 -6.20 4.87 4.00
C MET A 55 -6.70 3.64 4.77
N ALA A 56 -5.88 2.59 4.86
CA ALA A 56 -6.21 1.38 5.61
C ALA A 56 -6.38 1.65 7.10
N SER A 57 -5.57 2.53 7.69
CA SER A 57 -5.69 2.91 9.09
C SER A 57 -7.00 3.65 9.37
N VAL A 58 -7.41 4.54 8.48
CA VAL A 58 -8.71 5.23 8.62
C VAL A 58 -9.85 4.22 8.58
N ILE A 59 -9.92 3.38 7.54
CA ILE A 59 -11.01 2.39 7.39
C ILE A 59 -11.03 1.39 8.54
N GLY A 60 -9.86 0.91 8.97
CA GLY A 60 -9.75 -0.08 10.03
C GLY A 60 -10.13 0.44 11.42
N CYS A 61 -10.00 1.75 11.66
CA CYS A 61 -10.33 2.37 12.94
C CYS A 61 -11.79 2.81 13.06
N LEU A 62 -12.51 2.96 11.94
CA LEU A 62 -13.91 3.37 11.96
C LEU A 62 -14.83 2.24 12.46
N PRO A 63 -15.63 2.47 13.50
CA PRO A 63 -16.59 1.48 13.97
C PRO A 63 -17.75 1.33 12.98
N LEU A 64 -18.23 0.08 12.85
CA LEU A 64 -19.42 -0.22 12.08
C LEU A 64 -20.64 -0.19 13.01
N VAL A 65 -21.67 0.55 12.62
CA VAL A 65 -22.94 0.66 13.31
C VAL A 65 -24.09 0.18 12.42
N MET A 66 -25.13 -0.36 13.03
CA MET A 66 -26.31 -0.84 12.32
C MET A 66 -27.44 0.16 12.47
N PHE A 67 -28.18 0.36 11.39
CA PHE A 67 -29.37 1.22 11.36
C PHE A 67 -30.54 0.52 10.69
N LYS A 68 -31.73 1.03 10.97
CA LYS A 68 -32.95 0.66 10.29
C LYS A 68 -33.55 1.90 9.64
N GLU A 69 -34.00 1.74 8.40
CA GLU A 69 -34.71 2.81 7.69
C GLU A 69 -36.18 2.82 8.10
N MET A 70 -36.64 3.92 8.64
CA MET A 70 -38.04 4.14 9.06
C MET A 70 -38.58 5.42 8.44
N TRP A 71 -39.81 5.36 7.97
CA TRP A 71 -40.52 6.54 7.48
C TRP A 71 -41.10 7.33 8.66
N ASN A 72 -40.70 8.59 8.82
CA ASN A 72 -41.15 9.45 9.93
C ASN A 72 -42.37 10.32 9.57
N GLY A 73 -42.92 10.17 8.36
CA GLY A 73 -44.04 10.94 7.83
C GLY A 73 -43.64 11.88 6.68
N ASP A 74 -42.41 12.38 6.68
CA ASP A 74 -41.89 13.30 5.68
C ASP A 74 -40.71 12.70 4.89
N GLU A 75 -39.83 11.98 5.57
CA GLU A 75 -38.63 11.41 4.95
C GLU A 75 -38.26 10.04 5.57
N MET A 76 -37.36 9.31 4.89
CA MET A 76 -36.75 8.08 5.42
C MET A 76 -35.63 8.44 6.38
N GLU A 77 -35.83 8.10 7.66
CA GLU A 77 -34.87 8.33 8.74
C GLU A 77 -34.10 7.06 9.08
N LYS A 78 -32.81 7.21 9.35
CA LYS A 78 -31.94 6.12 9.81
C LYS A 78 -31.96 6.10 11.33
N VAL A 79 -32.62 5.09 11.88
CA VAL A 79 -32.71 4.91 13.33
C VAL A 79 -31.71 3.84 13.76
N PRO A 80 -30.91 4.07 14.83
CA PRO A 80 -29.99 3.05 15.35
C PRO A 80 -30.71 1.73 15.65
N GLU A 81 -30.16 0.62 15.20
CA GLU A 81 -30.69 -0.72 15.41
C GLU A 81 -29.68 -1.56 16.21
N ALA A 82 -30.17 -2.53 16.96
CA ALA A 82 -29.32 -3.44 17.73
C ALA A 82 -28.37 -4.21 16.82
N PRO A 83 -27.05 -4.17 17.04
CA PRO A 83 -26.08 -4.75 16.13
C PRO A 83 -26.18 -6.28 16.12
N ARG A 84 -26.09 -6.88 14.94
CA ARG A 84 -25.90 -8.33 14.81
C ARG A 84 -24.55 -8.74 15.39
N SER A 85 -24.45 -9.99 15.84
CA SER A 85 -23.26 -10.52 16.52
C SER A 85 -21.97 -10.34 15.70
N TRP A 86 -22.03 -10.46 14.37
CA TRP A 86 -20.87 -10.32 13.50
C TRP A 86 -20.33 -8.88 13.40
N LEU A 87 -21.15 -7.85 13.63
CA LEU A 87 -20.65 -6.46 13.67
C LEU A 87 -19.63 -6.26 14.78
N ARG A 88 -19.84 -6.91 15.91
CA ARG A 88 -18.87 -6.91 17.01
C ARG A 88 -17.57 -7.65 16.64
N ARG A 89 -17.68 -8.73 15.89
CA ARG A 89 -16.56 -9.57 15.48
C ARG A 89 -16.88 -10.25 14.16
N ILE A 90 -16.37 -9.68 13.09
CA ILE A 90 -16.62 -10.13 11.71
C ILE A 90 -16.05 -11.53 11.50
N ASP A 91 -14.83 -11.77 11.92
CA ASP A 91 -14.14 -13.06 11.88
C ASP A 91 -13.76 -13.47 13.31
N LYS A 92 -13.91 -14.76 13.64
CA LYS A 92 -13.53 -15.30 14.96
C LYS A 92 -12.04 -15.29 15.22
N GLY A 93 -11.22 -15.36 14.17
CA GLY A 93 -9.76 -15.50 14.24
C GLY A 93 -9.00 -14.18 14.29
N VAL A 94 -9.58 -13.09 13.77
CA VAL A 94 -8.88 -11.81 13.60
C VAL A 94 -9.71 -10.63 14.11
N THR A 95 -9.09 -9.46 14.24
CA THR A 95 -9.79 -8.24 14.65
C THR A 95 -10.55 -7.60 13.49
N ASN A 96 -11.59 -6.80 13.78
CA ASN A 96 -12.31 -6.06 12.74
C ASN A 96 -11.41 -5.09 12.00
N ASN A 97 -10.49 -4.41 12.72
CA ASN A 97 -9.50 -3.54 12.10
C ASN A 97 -8.68 -4.30 11.05
N PHE A 98 -8.20 -5.50 11.37
CA PHE A 98 -7.42 -6.31 10.44
C PHE A 98 -8.23 -6.67 9.19
N ILE A 99 -9.43 -7.23 9.36
CA ILE A 99 -10.23 -7.69 8.20
C ILE A 99 -10.66 -6.52 7.31
N LEU A 100 -11.05 -5.37 7.89
CA LEU A 100 -11.44 -4.18 7.15
C LEU A 100 -10.24 -3.55 6.39
N SER A 101 -9.08 -3.45 7.04
CA SER A 101 -7.86 -2.95 6.40
C SER A 101 -7.40 -3.81 5.23
N TRP A 102 -7.51 -5.13 5.34
CA TRP A 102 -7.16 -6.04 4.26
C TRP A 102 -8.26 -6.15 3.18
N THR A 103 -9.51 -5.93 3.53
CA THR A 103 -10.59 -5.79 2.54
C THR A 103 -10.37 -4.54 1.69
N PHE A 104 -9.98 -3.43 2.32
CA PHE A 104 -9.59 -2.22 1.60
C PHE A 104 -8.35 -2.46 0.71
N ASP A 105 -7.34 -3.21 1.19
CA ASP A 105 -6.16 -3.56 0.40
C ASP A 105 -6.56 -4.30 -0.90
N ASP A 106 -7.45 -5.27 -0.81
CA ASP A 106 -8.00 -5.98 -1.98
C ASP A 106 -8.73 -5.01 -2.93
N LEU A 107 -9.58 -4.15 -2.41
CA LEU A 107 -10.32 -3.16 -3.21
C LEU A 107 -9.36 -2.18 -3.90
N LEU A 108 -8.30 -1.73 -3.22
CA LEU A 108 -7.31 -0.81 -3.76
C LEU A 108 -6.50 -1.45 -4.90
N PHE A 109 -5.98 -2.66 -4.69
CA PHE A 109 -5.08 -3.30 -5.66
C PHE A 109 -5.82 -4.04 -6.76
N TYR A 110 -6.87 -4.77 -6.45
CA TYR A 110 -7.60 -5.64 -7.38
C TYR A 110 -8.93 -5.05 -7.86
N GLY A 111 -9.47 -4.05 -7.17
CA GLY A 111 -10.80 -3.48 -7.45
C GLY A 111 -11.96 -4.36 -6.98
N SER A 112 -11.68 -5.45 -6.28
CA SER A 112 -12.69 -6.35 -5.71
C SER A 112 -12.15 -7.05 -4.48
N ALA A 113 -13.02 -7.32 -3.51
CA ALA A 113 -12.70 -8.07 -2.30
C ALA A 113 -13.76 -9.13 -2.03
N TYR A 114 -13.41 -10.16 -1.26
CA TYR A 114 -14.27 -11.33 -1.05
C TYR A 114 -14.24 -11.77 0.40
N TRP A 115 -15.45 -12.00 0.95
CA TRP A 115 -15.60 -12.65 2.24
C TRP A 115 -16.38 -13.94 2.08
N PHE A 116 -15.91 -15.00 2.71
CA PHE A 116 -16.61 -16.28 2.77
C PHE A 116 -17.46 -16.34 4.03
N VAL A 117 -18.72 -16.73 3.89
CA VAL A 117 -19.64 -16.95 5.00
C VAL A 117 -19.35 -18.29 5.63
N THR A 118 -18.77 -18.29 6.83
CA THR A 118 -18.42 -19.53 7.55
C THR A 118 -19.58 -20.09 8.36
N GLU A 119 -20.47 -19.24 8.83
CA GLU A 119 -21.61 -19.61 9.65
C GLU A 119 -22.83 -18.75 9.29
N ARG A 120 -24.01 -19.36 9.35
CA ARG A 120 -25.30 -18.67 9.19
C ARG A 120 -26.12 -18.81 10.46
N SER A 121 -26.93 -17.82 10.76
CA SER A 121 -27.90 -17.81 11.84
C SER A 121 -29.13 -18.65 11.44
N SER A 122 -29.99 -18.95 12.42
CA SER A 122 -31.25 -19.68 12.20
C SER A 122 -32.22 -18.98 11.25
N ASP A 123 -32.07 -17.69 11.07
CA ASP A 123 -32.84 -16.86 10.10
C ASP A 123 -32.25 -16.90 8.67
N GLY A 124 -31.16 -17.67 8.45
CA GLY A 124 -30.48 -17.84 7.16
C GLY A 124 -29.45 -16.75 6.83
N TYR A 125 -29.38 -15.67 7.59
CA TYR A 125 -28.39 -14.61 7.37
C TYR A 125 -27.00 -14.96 7.88
N PRO A 126 -25.95 -14.40 7.30
CA PRO A 126 -24.58 -14.60 7.75
C PRO A 126 -24.38 -14.22 9.22
N MET A 127 -23.60 -15.02 9.94
CA MET A 127 -23.25 -14.80 11.34
C MET A 127 -21.75 -14.64 11.54
N ASN A 128 -20.95 -15.16 10.61
CA ASN A 128 -19.51 -15.10 10.68
C ASN A 128 -18.89 -15.13 9.29
N PHE A 129 -17.77 -14.44 9.12
CA PHE A 129 -17.10 -14.32 7.84
C PHE A 129 -15.59 -14.58 7.98
N THR A 130 -14.97 -14.96 6.86
CA THR A 130 -13.52 -15.00 6.72
C THR A 130 -13.14 -14.35 5.39
N ARG A 131 -12.14 -13.47 5.39
CA ARG A 131 -11.64 -12.86 4.16
C ARG A 131 -10.97 -13.91 3.27
N LEU A 132 -11.28 -13.87 1.99
CA LEU A 132 -10.55 -14.58 0.94
C LEU A 132 -9.67 -13.57 0.20
N PRO A 133 -8.35 -13.78 0.11
CA PRO A 133 -7.45 -12.91 -0.64
C PRO A 133 -7.85 -12.82 -2.11
N ALA A 134 -8.01 -11.61 -2.64
CA ALA A 134 -8.45 -11.39 -4.04
C ALA A 134 -7.49 -12.02 -5.05
N ALA A 135 -6.18 -12.09 -4.75
CA ALA A 135 -5.18 -12.73 -5.59
C ALA A 135 -5.43 -14.24 -5.83
N MET A 136 -6.14 -14.91 -4.93
CA MET A 136 -6.43 -16.35 -5.01
C MET A 136 -7.80 -16.64 -5.64
N ILE A 137 -8.57 -15.60 -5.99
CA ILE A 137 -9.90 -15.72 -6.59
C ILE A 137 -9.80 -15.66 -8.11
N THR A 138 -10.46 -16.59 -8.78
CA THR A 138 -10.66 -16.59 -10.23
C THR A 138 -12.14 -16.62 -10.55
N LEU A 139 -12.59 -15.64 -11.34
CA LEU A 139 -13.97 -15.51 -11.77
C LEU A 139 -14.10 -16.04 -13.20
N GLN A 140 -14.66 -17.23 -13.36
CA GLN A 140 -14.72 -17.90 -14.68
C GLN A 140 -15.75 -17.26 -15.63
N ASP A 141 -16.90 -16.84 -15.12
CA ASP A 141 -17.98 -16.23 -15.91
C ASP A 141 -17.71 -14.77 -16.26
N GLN A 142 -16.67 -14.15 -15.69
CA GLN A 142 -16.26 -12.77 -15.98
C GLN A 142 -15.19 -12.67 -17.09
N GLN A 143 -14.63 -13.77 -17.55
CA GLN A 143 -13.60 -13.75 -18.61
C GLN A 143 -14.14 -13.28 -19.96
N SER A 144 -15.43 -13.48 -20.23
CA SER A 144 -16.12 -13.00 -21.44
C SER A 144 -17.52 -12.47 -21.08
N ALA A 145 -17.63 -11.70 -20.03
CA ALA A 145 -18.91 -11.24 -19.51
C ALA A 145 -19.57 -10.23 -20.46
N VAL A 146 -20.85 -10.44 -20.73
CA VAL A 146 -21.72 -9.46 -21.39
C VAL A 146 -22.12 -8.34 -20.44
N ARG A 147 -22.10 -8.62 -19.14
CA ARG A 147 -22.46 -7.68 -18.08
C ARG A 147 -21.43 -7.73 -16.96
N PHE A 148 -20.91 -6.57 -16.58
CA PHE A 148 -20.09 -6.43 -15.39
C PHE A 148 -20.97 -6.52 -14.13
N GLY A 149 -20.66 -7.44 -13.24
CA GLY A 149 -21.45 -7.68 -12.03
C GLY A 149 -20.85 -8.83 -11.18
N PRO A 150 -21.49 -9.17 -10.06
CA PRO A 150 -21.04 -10.25 -9.21
C PRO A 150 -21.01 -11.59 -9.98
N SER A 151 -19.92 -12.34 -9.80
CA SER A 151 -19.72 -13.64 -10.42
C SER A 151 -20.57 -14.72 -9.76
N LYS A 152 -21.03 -15.69 -10.55
CA LYS A 152 -21.68 -16.92 -10.08
C LYS A 152 -20.76 -18.14 -10.14
N GLN A 153 -19.61 -18.03 -10.79
CA GLN A 153 -18.62 -19.12 -10.93
C GLN A 153 -17.29 -18.68 -10.35
N ILE A 154 -17.13 -18.90 -9.06
CA ILE A 154 -15.99 -18.45 -8.28
C ILE A 154 -15.09 -19.65 -7.96
N LEU A 155 -13.81 -19.53 -8.27
CA LEU A 155 -12.79 -20.47 -7.84
C LEU A 155 -11.90 -19.81 -6.79
N PHE A 156 -11.69 -20.49 -5.69
CA PHE A 156 -10.69 -20.13 -4.68
C PHE A 156 -9.53 -21.11 -4.76
N ASN A 157 -8.34 -20.63 -5.07
CA ASN A 157 -7.15 -21.46 -5.28
C ASN A 157 -7.40 -22.62 -6.26
N GLY A 158 -8.18 -22.36 -7.33
CA GLY A 158 -8.55 -23.35 -8.34
C GLY A 158 -9.70 -24.30 -7.96
N LEU A 159 -10.23 -24.22 -6.74
CA LEU A 159 -11.36 -25.04 -6.29
C LEU A 159 -12.66 -24.23 -6.34
N PRO A 160 -13.76 -24.79 -6.89
CA PRO A 160 -15.04 -24.11 -6.95
C PRO A 160 -15.66 -23.94 -5.57
N ILE A 161 -16.19 -22.74 -5.30
CA ILE A 161 -16.95 -22.41 -4.11
C ILE A 161 -18.35 -21.92 -4.49
N ASP A 162 -19.33 -22.14 -3.63
CA ASP A 162 -20.69 -21.66 -3.87
C ASP A 162 -20.73 -20.13 -3.76
N TYR A 163 -21.15 -19.46 -4.82
CA TYR A 163 -21.26 -18.00 -4.85
C TYR A 163 -22.22 -17.43 -3.80
N LYS A 164 -23.17 -18.24 -3.31
CA LYS A 164 -24.12 -17.87 -2.24
C LYS A 164 -23.44 -17.66 -0.90
N ASP A 165 -22.31 -18.34 -0.70
CA ASP A 165 -21.52 -18.23 0.53
C ASP A 165 -20.37 -17.23 0.38
N VAL A 166 -20.32 -16.49 -0.75
CA VAL A 166 -19.29 -15.46 -0.98
C VAL A 166 -19.93 -14.09 -1.08
N ILE A 167 -19.54 -13.19 -0.20
CA ILE A 167 -19.87 -11.77 -0.29
C ILE A 167 -18.81 -11.12 -1.19
N GLN A 168 -19.25 -10.50 -2.29
CA GLN A 168 -18.40 -9.89 -3.30
C GLN A 168 -18.50 -8.37 -3.19
N PHE A 169 -17.42 -7.73 -2.78
CA PHE A 169 -17.28 -6.29 -2.76
C PHE A 169 -16.72 -5.84 -4.11
N MET A 170 -17.43 -4.98 -4.81
CA MET A 170 -17.02 -4.47 -6.12
C MET A 170 -16.75 -2.98 -6.01
N SER A 171 -15.48 -2.61 -6.12
CA SER A 171 -15.07 -1.20 -6.05
C SER A 171 -15.63 -0.40 -7.25
N PRO A 172 -16.09 0.84 -7.03
CA PRO A 172 -16.39 1.76 -8.13
C PRO A 172 -15.12 2.23 -8.86
N VAL A 173 -13.94 2.02 -8.24
CA VAL A 173 -12.64 2.39 -8.77
C VAL A 173 -11.89 1.14 -9.22
N GLN A 174 -11.31 1.18 -10.40
CA GLN A 174 -10.52 0.07 -10.92
C GLN A 174 -9.22 -0.11 -10.11
N GLY A 175 -8.85 -1.36 -9.84
CA GLY A 175 -7.67 -1.69 -9.03
C GLY A 175 -6.34 -1.18 -9.61
N LEU A 176 -5.42 -0.79 -8.73
CA LEU A 176 -4.12 -0.22 -9.07
C LEU A 176 -3.22 -1.16 -9.88
N ILE A 177 -3.39 -2.47 -9.75
CA ILE A 177 -2.65 -3.45 -10.55
C ILE A 177 -2.91 -3.26 -12.05
N TYR A 178 -4.10 -2.78 -12.41
CA TYR A 178 -4.49 -2.55 -13.80
C TYR A 178 -4.19 -1.10 -14.24
N THR A 179 -4.62 -0.12 -13.47
CA THR A 179 -4.50 1.31 -13.82
C THR A 179 -3.10 1.87 -13.62
N GLY A 180 -2.41 1.41 -12.57
CA GLY A 180 -1.13 1.94 -12.13
C GLY A 180 0.10 1.17 -12.59
N TYR A 181 -0.06 0.08 -13.33
CA TYR A 181 1.02 -0.84 -13.66
C TYR A 181 2.28 -0.16 -14.20
N THR A 182 2.14 0.71 -15.20
CA THR A 182 3.27 1.39 -15.84
C THR A 182 3.95 2.38 -14.90
N SER A 183 3.17 3.24 -14.23
CA SER A 183 3.71 4.26 -13.32
C SER A 183 4.41 3.66 -12.11
N ILE A 184 3.82 2.62 -11.52
CA ILE A 184 4.41 1.94 -10.35
C ILE A 184 5.68 1.18 -10.74
N ASN A 185 5.70 0.50 -11.89
CA ASN A 185 6.93 -0.15 -12.38
C ASN A 185 8.03 0.87 -12.72
N THR A 186 7.67 2.07 -13.19
CA THR A 186 8.63 3.15 -13.40
C THR A 186 9.23 3.61 -12.08
N ALA A 187 8.39 3.78 -11.03
CA ALA A 187 8.86 4.09 -9.69
C ALA A 187 9.82 3.03 -9.14
N LEU A 188 9.49 1.74 -9.31
CA LEU A 188 10.36 0.63 -8.90
C LEU A 188 11.72 0.66 -9.61
N LYS A 189 11.72 0.89 -10.93
CA LYS A 189 12.97 1.01 -11.70
C LYS A 189 13.80 2.21 -11.26
N LEU A 190 13.14 3.33 -10.94
CA LEU A 190 13.78 4.53 -10.44
C LEU A 190 14.44 4.27 -9.07
N GLU A 191 13.75 3.62 -8.14
CA GLU A 191 14.32 3.22 -6.85
C GLU A 191 15.52 2.26 -7.02
N GLN A 192 15.43 1.32 -7.93
CA GLN A 192 16.54 0.42 -8.25
C GLN A 192 17.74 1.18 -8.84
N ALA A 193 17.50 2.18 -9.70
CA ALA A 193 18.56 3.02 -10.26
C ALA A 193 19.22 3.85 -9.17
N ARG A 194 18.44 4.47 -8.27
CA ARG A 194 18.95 5.21 -7.11
C ARG A 194 19.79 4.33 -6.21
N ASN A 195 19.32 3.13 -5.90
CA ASN A 195 20.05 2.17 -5.09
C ASN A 195 21.39 1.77 -5.74
N ARG A 196 21.41 1.48 -7.05
CA ARG A 196 22.67 1.20 -7.77
C ARG A 196 23.61 2.39 -7.75
N ASN A 197 23.08 3.59 -7.99
CA ASN A 197 23.90 4.81 -7.98
C ASN A 197 24.47 5.11 -6.58
N SER A 198 23.74 4.80 -5.51
CA SER A 198 24.20 4.98 -4.14
C SER A 198 25.27 3.94 -3.73
N LEU A 199 25.21 2.74 -4.29
CA LEU A 199 26.19 1.67 -4.06
C LEU A 199 27.44 1.83 -4.93
N SER A 200 27.30 2.45 -6.10
CA SER A 200 28.37 2.71 -7.03
C SER A 200 29.10 3.99 -6.60
N THR A 201 30.25 3.86 -6.01
CA THR A 201 31.21 4.96 -5.91
C THR A 201 31.60 5.35 -7.34
N MET A 202 30.93 6.34 -7.93
CA MET A 202 31.43 6.93 -9.15
C MET A 202 32.80 7.52 -8.85
N PRO A 203 33.83 7.21 -9.67
CA PRO A 203 35.12 7.84 -9.50
C PRO A 203 34.93 9.35 -9.59
N ALA A 204 35.33 10.07 -8.55
CA ALA A 204 35.23 11.53 -8.52
C ALA A 204 36.04 12.17 -9.64
N THR A 205 36.96 11.43 -10.22
CA THR A 205 37.91 11.87 -11.23
C THR A 205 38.24 10.70 -12.16
N THR A 206 38.30 10.97 -13.45
CA THR A 206 38.79 10.01 -14.44
C THR A 206 40.18 10.46 -14.89
N LEU A 207 41.16 9.57 -14.76
CA LEU A 207 42.50 9.80 -15.30
C LEU A 207 42.54 9.24 -16.73
N ARG A 208 42.77 10.11 -17.71
CA ARG A 208 42.85 9.72 -19.11
C ARG A 208 44.28 9.92 -19.62
N GLN A 209 44.86 8.89 -20.19
CA GLN A 209 46.10 9.01 -20.91
C GLN A 209 45.84 9.72 -22.28
N VAL A 210 46.52 10.82 -22.51
CA VAL A 210 46.40 11.62 -23.75
C VAL A 210 47.62 11.57 -24.64
N GLY A 211 48.71 10.92 -24.19
CA GLY A 211 49.93 10.76 -24.96
C GLY A 211 50.88 9.71 -24.38
N GLY A 212 52.04 9.49 -25.00
CA GLY A 212 53.01 8.51 -24.63
C GLY A 212 52.70 7.08 -25.15
N GLU A 213 53.46 6.08 -24.72
CA GLU A 213 53.21 4.69 -25.05
C GLU A 213 51.92 4.19 -24.32
N PRO A 214 51.06 3.36 -24.97
CA PRO A 214 49.87 2.84 -24.34
C PRO A 214 50.20 2.05 -23.05
N MET A 215 49.63 2.49 -21.92
CA MET A 215 49.77 1.83 -20.64
C MET A 215 48.94 0.55 -20.59
N SER A 216 49.49 -0.48 -19.97
CA SER A 216 48.80 -1.73 -19.67
C SER A 216 47.70 -1.48 -18.60
N ALA A 217 46.72 -2.39 -18.49
CA ALA A 217 45.66 -2.32 -17.48
C ALA A 217 46.21 -2.26 -16.03
N GLN A 218 47.36 -2.94 -15.77
CA GLN A 218 48.00 -2.93 -14.47
C GLN A 218 48.59 -1.52 -14.17
N GLU A 219 49.34 -0.96 -15.11
CA GLU A 219 49.92 0.39 -14.97
C GLU A 219 48.84 1.49 -14.78
N LEU A 220 47.70 1.37 -15.47
CA LEU A 220 46.56 2.26 -15.27
C LEU A 220 45.95 2.11 -13.85
N SER A 221 45.88 0.88 -13.35
CA SER A 221 45.42 0.60 -11.99
C SER A 221 46.38 1.17 -10.94
N ASP A 222 47.69 0.98 -11.13
CA ASP A 222 48.72 1.49 -10.22
C ASP A 222 48.76 3.03 -10.21
N MET A 223 48.59 3.65 -11.37
CA MET A 223 48.49 5.09 -11.50
C MET A 223 47.24 5.65 -10.76
N ALA A 224 46.09 4.98 -10.90
CA ALA A 224 44.86 5.39 -10.19
C ALA A 224 45.04 5.26 -8.66
N ALA A 225 45.64 4.15 -8.19
CA ALA A 225 45.93 3.94 -6.78
C ALA A 225 46.94 5.00 -6.22
N ALA A 226 47.98 5.32 -6.99
CA ALA A 226 48.92 6.38 -6.61
C ALA A 226 48.27 7.77 -6.53
N TYR A 227 47.39 8.07 -7.46
CA TYR A 227 46.63 9.33 -7.47
C TYR A 227 45.69 9.42 -6.25
N ASP A 228 44.94 8.37 -5.94
CA ASP A 228 44.04 8.34 -4.79
C ASP A 228 44.84 8.42 -3.46
N HIS A 229 45.97 7.74 -3.35
CA HIS A 229 46.85 7.84 -2.18
C HIS A 229 47.42 9.27 -2.00
N ALA A 230 47.85 9.91 -3.08
CA ALA A 230 48.30 11.29 -3.04
C ALA A 230 47.19 12.25 -2.60
N ARG A 231 45.97 12.05 -3.08
CA ARG A 231 44.80 12.87 -2.76
C ARG A 231 44.32 12.73 -1.30
N LEU A 232 44.46 11.54 -0.73
CA LEU A 232 44.13 11.29 0.69
C LEU A 232 45.14 11.95 1.65
N ASN A 233 46.41 12.08 1.23
CA ASN A 233 47.49 12.52 2.12
C ASN A 233 47.96 13.96 1.85
N SER A 234 47.54 14.60 0.74
CA SER A 234 47.97 15.92 0.33
C SER A 234 46.83 16.74 -0.30
N ALA A 235 46.83 18.05 -0.07
CA ALA A 235 45.91 18.97 -0.69
C ALA A 235 46.15 19.18 -2.20
N THR A 236 47.37 18.84 -2.69
CA THR A 236 47.81 19.00 -4.09
C THR A 236 48.29 17.67 -4.63
N CYS A 237 47.86 17.34 -5.84
CA CYS A 237 48.35 16.17 -6.57
C CYS A 237 48.91 16.67 -7.91
N ALA A 238 50.09 16.17 -8.28
CA ALA A 238 50.72 16.47 -9.56
C ALA A 238 50.61 15.26 -10.50
N VAL A 239 50.24 15.51 -11.74
CA VAL A 239 50.22 14.55 -12.85
C VAL A 239 51.17 14.98 -13.94
N ASN A 240 51.63 14.05 -14.77
CA ASN A 240 52.53 14.34 -15.87
C ASN A 240 51.74 14.95 -17.08
N GLU A 241 52.45 15.41 -18.09
CA GLU A 241 51.85 16.04 -19.30
C GLU A 241 51.01 15.05 -20.15
N PHE A 242 51.19 13.74 -19.94
CA PHE A 242 50.45 12.71 -20.70
C PHE A 242 49.22 12.22 -19.99
N VAL A 243 48.86 12.77 -18.84
CA VAL A 243 47.64 12.38 -18.07
C VAL A 243 46.74 13.57 -17.89
N GLU A 244 45.56 13.49 -18.45
CA GLU A 244 44.49 14.43 -18.26
C GLU A 244 43.63 14.03 -17.07
N VAL A 245 43.37 14.92 -16.15
CA VAL A 245 42.50 14.74 -15.01
C VAL A 245 41.14 15.33 -15.34
N ILE A 246 40.18 14.48 -15.59
CA ILE A 246 38.81 14.88 -15.90
C ILE A 246 37.97 14.75 -14.64
N PRO A 247 37.56 15.84 -13.98
CA PRO A 247 36.67 15.78 -12.84
C PRO A 247 35.28 15.29 -13.29
N ASN A 248 34.74 14.33 -12.58
CA ASN A 248 33.36 13.90 -12.81
C ASN A 248 32.41 14.92 -12.18
N THR A 249 31.76 15.74 -13.02
CA THR A 249 30.87 16.83 -12.59
C THR A 249 29.45 16.39 -12.28
N ALA A 250 29.19 15.08 -12.19
CA ALA A 250 27.88 14.60 -11.77
C ALA A 250 27.62 15.02 -10.32
N THR A 251 26.69 15.94 -10.12
CA THR A 251 26.27 16.34 -8.77
C THR A 251 25.55 15.20 -8.10
N PRO A 252 25.67 15.03 -6.76
CA PRO A 252 24.94 14.00 -6.02
C PRO A 252 23.44 14.00 -6.30
N ASP A 253 22.84 15.18 -6.48
CA ASP A 253 21.42 15.33 -6.78
C ASP A 253 21.03 14.70 -8.13
N LYS A 254 21.87 14.89 -9.17
CA LYS A 254 21.66 14.24 -10.48
C LYS A 254 21.88 12.73 -10.42
N MET A 255 22.81 12.27 -9.61
CA MET A 255 23.05 10.84 -9.41
C MET A 255 21.90 10.16 -8.66
N LEU A 256 21.33 10.85 -7.67
CA LEU A 256 20.21 10.34 -6.87
C LEU A 256 18.86 10.54 -7.55
N LEU A 257 18.80 11.19 -8.70
CA LEU A 257 17.55 11.38 -9.48
C LEU A 257 16.41 11.98 -8.63
N ILE A 258 16.73 12.98 -7.80
CA ILE A 258 15.81 13.54 -6.80
C ILE A 258 14.57 14.11 -7.46
N ASP A 259 14.71 14.95 -8.49
CA ASP A 259 13.57 15.54 -9.21
C ASP A 259 12.66 14.49 -9.83
N ALA A 260 13.25 13.43 -10.41
CA ALA A 260 12.49 12.33 -11.00
C ALA A 260 11.74 11.53 -9.93
N ALA A 261 12.35 11.32 -8.75
CA ALA A 261 11.72 10.64 -7.63
C ALA A 261 10.57 11.46 -7.04
N GLU A 262 10.74 12.77 -6.92
CA GLU A 262 9.69 13.68 -6.45
C GLU A 262 8.51 13.71 -7.43
N TYR A 263 8.78 13.84 -8.73
CA TYR A 263 7.75 13.78 -9.76
C TYR A 263 6.98 12.44 -9.68
N GLN A 264 7.72 11.32 -9.61
CA GLN A 264 7.10 9.99 -9.54
C GLN A 264 6.26 9.80 -8.26
N SER A 265 6.70 10.37 -7.14
CA SER A 265 5.93 10.32 -5.89
C SER A 265 4.59 11.06 -6.03
N LYS A 266 4.58 12.22 -6.72
CA LYS A 266 3.34 12.96 -7.02
C LYS A 266 2.42 12.18 -7.96
N GLU A 267 2.96 11.48 -8.95
CA GLU A 267 2.19 10.62 -9.85
C GLU A 267 1.55 9.44 -9.09
N ILE A 268 2.28 8.81 -8.18
CA ILE A 268 1.75 7.72 -7.34
C ILE A 268 0.65 8.25 -6.39
N ALA A 269 0.84 9.42 -5.79
CA ALA A 269 -0.18 10.05 -4.95
C ALA A 269 -1.48 10.32 -5.72
N ARG A 270 -1.35 10.85 -6.95
CA ARG A 270 -2.49 11.09 -7.86
C ARG A 270 -3.20 9.80 -8.23
N LEU A 271 -2.44 8.73 -8.53
CA LEU A 271 -2.96 7.42 -8.87
C LEU A 271 -3.75 6.78 -7.71
N ALA A 272 -3.27 6.96 -6.48
CA ALA A 272 -3.93 6.47 -5.27
C ALA A 272 -5.05 7.38 -4.76
N ASN A 273 -5.34 8.51 -5.42
CA ASN A 273 -6.28 9.54 -4.98
C ASN A 273 -6.00 10.08 -3.57
N VAL A 274 -4.73 10.13 -3.19
CA VAL A 274 -4.31 10.68 -1.89
C VAL A 274 -3.65 12.04 -2.10
N PRO A 275 -3.97 13.06 -1.30
CA PRO A 275 -3.28 14.34 -1.36
C PRO A 275 -1.76 14.17 -1.25
N ALA A 276 -1.01 14.74 -2.20
CA ALA A 276 0.43 14.51 -2.31
C ALA A 276 1.20 14.92 -1.05
N TYR A 277 0.74 15.94 -0.33
CA TYR A 277 1.36 16.40 0.91
C TYR A 277 1.33 15.38 2.07
N LEU A 278 0.41 14.39 2.01
CA LEU A 278 0.34 13.30 3.01
C LEU A 278 1.34 12.18 2.76
N VAL A 279 1.80 12.03 1.52
CA VAL A 279 2.62 10.90 1.08
C VAL A 279 3.97 11.30 0.47
N SER A 280 4.18 12.59 0.15
CA SER A 280 5.43 13.10 -0.40
C SER A 280 6.09 14.12 0.55
N VAL A 281 7.42 14.21 0.49
CA VAL A 281 8.24 15.03 1.38
C VAL A 281 8.26 16.51 0.99
N SER A 282 7.69 16.90 -0.13
CA SER A 282 7.72 18.29 -0.63
C SER A 282 6.81 19.19 0.21
N ILE A 283 7.35 19.72 1.29
CA ILE A 283 6.67 20.57 2.28
C ILE A 283 6.62 22.07 1.84
N GLY A 284 7.15 22.38 0.67
CA GLY A 284 7.43 23.77 0.28
C GLY A 284 6.29 24.80 0.39
N ASN A 285 5.02 24.42 0.18
CA ASN A 285 3.87 25.33 0.21
C ASN A 285 2.66 24.83 1.03
N TYR A 286 2.72 23.65 1.64
CA TYR A 286 1.59 23.05 2.36
C TYR A 286 1.75 23.09 3.89
N SER A 287 2.64 23.93 4.40
CA SER A 287 2.94 24.08 5.81
C SER A 287 1.76 24.61 6.66
N TYR A 288 0.67 24.99 6.00
CA TYR A 288 -0.49 25.62 6.66
C TYR A 288 -1.76 24.76 6.64
N VAL A 289 -1.72 23.53 6.12
CA VAL A 289 -2.89 22.64 6.18
C VAL A 289 -3.03 22.11 7.60
N SER A 290 -4.17 22.40 8.22
CA SER A 290 -4.45 21.88 9.55
C SER A 290 -4.61 20.35 9.53
N SER A 291 -4.34 19.70 10.65
CA SER A 291 -4.49 18.24 10.76
C SER A 291 -5.91 17.78 10.42
N SER A 292 -6.92 18.56 10.79
CA SER A 292 -8.33 18.29 10.51
C SER A 292 -8.66 18.40 9.03
N GLU A 293 -8.13 19.42 8.32
CA GLU A 293 -8.30 19.55 6.85
C GLU A 293 -7.63 18.39 6.12
N ALA A 294 -6.42 18.03 6.54
CA ALA A 294 -5.70 16.89 5.96
C ALA A 294 -6.46 15.57 6.09
N SER A 295 -7.05 15.32 7.25
CA SER A 295 -7.87 14.13 7.50
C SER A 295 -9.15 14.14 6.70
N ARG A 296 -9.80 15.29 6.57
CA ARG A 296 -11.02 15.47 5.78
C ARG A 296 -10.76 15.25 4.28
N ASP A 297 -9.64 15.78 3.76
CA ASP A 297 -9.25 15.60 2.37
C ASP A 297 -8.94 14.13 2.07
N LEU A 298 -8.18 13.46 2.95
CA LEU A 298 -7.90 12.04 2.83
C LEU A 298 -9.20 11.21 2.81
N TYR A 299 -10.13 11.52 3.72
CA TYR A 299 -11.42 10.86 3.76
C TYR A 299 -12.20 11.08 2.47
N THR A 300 -12.39 12.34 2.07
CA THR A 300 -13.27 12.73 0.96
C THR A 300 -12.78 12.19 -0.39
N PHE A 301 -11.49 12.29 -0.65
CA PHE A 301 -10.93 11.94 -1.97
C PHE A 301 -10.40 10.51 -2.04
N GLY A 302 -9.81 10.02 -0.95
CA GLY A 302 -9.14 8.71 -0.95
C GLY A 302 -10.02 7.57 -0.45
N VAL A 303 -10.66 7.77 0.69
CA VAL A 303 -11.25 6.67 1.47
C VAL A 303 -12.73 6.44 1.17
N LYS A 304 -13.50 7.51 0.97
CA LYS A 304 -14.97 7.48 0.85
C LYS A 304 -15.48 6.48 -0.20
N PRO A 305 -14.96 6.36 -1.42
CA PRO A 305 -15.47 5.42 -2.40
C PRO A 305 -15.39 3.95 -1.94
N TYR A 306 -14.38 3.61 -1.15
CA TYR A 306 -14.21 2.26 -0.60
C TYR A 306 -15.11 2.03 0.60
N ILE A 307 -15.29 3.02 1.45
CA ILE A 307 -16.25 2.99 2.55
C ILE A 307 -17.66 2.77 2.02
N ASP A 308 -18.10 3.55 1.04
CA ASP A 308 -19.42 3.42 0.43
C ASP A 308 -19.60 2.01 -0.16
N CYS A 309 -18.60 1.50 -0.89
CA CYS A 309 -18.62 0.13 -1.41
C CYS A 309 -18.80 -0.93 -0.32
N ILE A 310 -18.08 -0.81 0.80
CA ILE A 310 -18.18 -1.77 1.92
C ILE A 310 -19.54 -1.67 2.60
N GLN A 311 -20.03 -0.45 2.88
CA GLN A 311 -21.33 -0.23 3.52
C GLN A 311 -22.48 -0.78 2.69
N GLU A 312 -22.53 -0.43 1.40
CA GLU A 312 -23.59 -0.87 0.49
C GLU A 312 -23.60 -2.39 0.32
N THR A 313 -22.41 -3.00 0.19
CA THR A 313 -22.30 -4.46 0.07
C THR A 313 -22.77 -5.17 1.34
N LEU A 314 -22.38 -4.66 2.52
CA LEU A 314 -22.79 -5.24 3.81
C LEU A 314 -24.27 -4.97 4.13
N SER A 315 -24.88 -3.96 3.51
CA SER A 315 -26.31 -3.64 3.65
C SER A 315 -27.20 -4.39 2.64
N ALA A 316 -26.62 -5.20 1.77
CA ALA A 316 -27.38 -5.93 0.75
C ALA A 316 -28.29 -7.03 1.36
N ASP A 317 -29.40 -7.34 0.67
CA ASP A 317 -30.43 -8.31 1.11
C ASP A 317 -29.93 -9.73 1.39
N ASN A 318 -28.75 -10.10 0.88
CA ASN A 318 -28.11 -11.39 1.14
C ASN A 318 -27.26 -11.39 2.42
N VAL A 319 -27.01 -10.23 3.02
CA VAL A 319 -26.24 -10.05 4.26
C VAL A 319 -27.14 -9.65 5.42
N LEU A 320 -28.08 -8.74 5.17
CA LEU A 320 -28.98 -8.19 6.18
C LEU A 320 -30.47 -8.25 5.73
N PRO A 321 -31.41 -8.26 6.68
CA PRO A 321 -32.83 -8.10 6.36
C PRO A 321 -33.11 -6.76 5.69
N ARG A 322 -34.10 -6.76 4.80
CA ARG A 322 -34.55 -5.54 4.13
C ARG A 322 -34.92 -4.43 5.09
N GLY A 323 -34.53 -3.21 4.74
CA GLY A 323 -34.78 -2.04 5.58
C GLY A 323 -33.80 -1.87 6.74
N THR A 324 -32.80 -2.75 6.85
CA THR A 324 -31.67 -2.57 7.77
C THR A 324 -30.37 -2.41 6.98
N GLY A 325 -29.45 -1.65 7.52
CA GLY A 325 -28.14 -1.41 6.87
C GLY A 325 -27.03 -1.22 7.89
N VAL A 326 -25.82 -1.16 7.37
CA VAL A 326 -24.59 -0.90 8.13
C VAL A 326 -23.95 0.35 7.59
N MET A 327 -23.44 1.18 8.46
CA MET A 327 -22.62 2.33 8.11
C MET A 327 -21.40 2.43 9.05
N PHE A 328 -20.36 3.09 8.55
CA PHE A 328 -19.25 3.49 9.40
C PHE A 328 -19.62 4.76 10.18
N ASP A 329 -19.28 4.79 11.46
CA ASP A 329 -19.44 5.99 12.30
C ASP A 329 -18.32 6.97 12.02
N ILE A 330 -18.57 7.85 11.05
CA ILE A 330 -17.61 8.84 10.58
C ILE A 330 -17.69 10.12 11.43
N GLU A 331 -18.87 10.44 11.95
CA GLU A 331 -19.10 11.64 12.75
C GLU A 331 -18.26 11.64 14.00
N SER A 332 -18.29 10.55 14.76
CA SER A 332 -17.43 10.37 15.93
C SER A 332 -15.94 10.48 15.62
N TYR A 333 -15.52 10.02 14.44
CA TYR A 333 -14.12 10.12 14.01
C TYR A 333 -13.72 11.57 13.72
N LEU A 334 -14.56 12.32 13.02
CA LEU A 334 -14.30 13.72 12.69
C LEU A 334 -14.42 14.64 13.91
N GLU A 335 -15.40 14.43 14.78
CA GLU A 335 -15.61 15.22 16.00
C GLU A 335 -14.47 15.08 17.01
N ASN A 336 -13.97 13.87 17.24
CA ASN A 336 -12.82 13.63 18.12
C ASN A 336 -11.58 14.39 17.65
N GLN A 337 -11.39 14.56 16.34
CA GLN A 337 -10.28 15.35 15.80
C GLN A 337 -10.44 16.85 16.02
N TYR A 338 -11.68 17.36 16.10
CA TYR A 338 -11.95 18.76 16.45
C TYR A 338 -11.67 19.06 17.93
N GLN A 339 -12.01 18.13 18.83
CA GLN A 339 -11.75 18.29 20.25
C GLN A 339 -10.25 18.27 20.57
N ASP A 340 -9.49 17.34 20.03
CA ASP A 340 -8.03 17.28 20.17
C ASP A 340 -7.34 18.55 19.62
N SER A 341 -7.89 19.15 18.57
CA SER A 341 -7.36 20.39 17.98
C SER A 341 -7.68 21.62 18.82
N ALA A 342 -8.83 21.65 19.50
CA ALA A 342 -9.24 22.75 20.35
C ALA A 342 -8.52 22.74 21.70
N GLU A 343 -8.26 21.56 22.27
CA GLU A 343 -7.50 21.42 23.53
C GLU A 343 -6.00 21.74 23.38
N ASN A 344 -5.45 21.59 22.17
CA ASN A 344 -4.03 21.88 21.88
C ASN A 344 -3.79 23.32 21.39
N MET A 345 -4.80 24.18 21.31
CA MET A 345 -4.56 25.62 21.09
C MET A 345 -4.02 26.24 22.41
N PRO A 346 -2.78 26.78 22.41
CA PRO A 346 -2.30 27.51 23.55
C PRO A 346 -3.22 28.71 23.77
N ASP A 347 -3.63 28.88 25.04
CA ASP A 347 -4.55 29.93 25.49
C ASP A 347 -3.88 31.32 25.32
N MET A 348 -3.90 31.83 24.08
CA MET A 348 -3.30 33.13 23.70
C MET A 348 -4.03 34.33 24.36
N ALA A 349 -5.13 34.08 25.12
CA ALA A 349 -5.89 35.12 25.78
C ALA A 349 -5.26 35.61 27.10
N ASN A 350 -4.30 34.88 27.65
CA ASN A 350 -3.73 35.22 28.98
C ASN A 350 -2.40 36.01 28.92
N GLU A 351 -1.79 36.20 27.76
CA GLU A 351 -0.55 36.99 27.66
C GLU A 351 -0.76 38.50 27.45
N VAL A 352 -1.96 38.94 27.10
CA VAL A 352 -2.23 40.39 26.85
C VAL A 352 -2.53 41.18 28.11
N ASN A 353 -2.77 40.52 29.27
CA ASN A 353 -3.10 41.21 30.55
C ASN A 353 -1.91 41.37 31.53
N ASN A 354 -0.70 40.99 31.14
CA ASN A 354 0.50 41.13 31.99
C ASN A 354 1.65 41.92 31.30
N ALA A 355 1.35 42.80 30.36
CA ALA A 355 2.33 43.76 29.79
C ALA A 355 1.96 45.20 30.18
#